data_f2332f94802b2c6f8db2227960bc87fb
#
_entry.id   f2332f94802b2c6f8db2227960bc87fb
#
_cell.length_a   1.000
_cell.length_b   1.000
_cell.length_c   1.000
_cell.angle_alpha   90.00
_cell.angle_beta   90.00
_cell.angle_gamma   90.00
#
_symmetry.space_group_name_H-M   'P 1'
#
loop_
_entity.id
_entity.type
_entity.pdbx_description
1 polymer ?
#
loop_
_entity_poly.entity_id
_entity_poly.type
_entity_poly.pdbx_seq_one_letter_code
_entity_poly.pdbx_strand_id
1 'polypeptide(L)'
;IQMLTFSLHEIALEPHSKVLDVGCGEGRHIFGSLHEFTDVHCVGLDQDVPSLNKCKEGLEFFKELNSGSTMFIQGSVYRLPFDDNTFDLVICSEVLEHLDDYHAAIDEIFRVLKPEGKFLPSVPSYWPEKICWSLSTGYQNMPGG
;
A
#
# COMPACT_ATOMS: atom_id res chain seq x y z
N ILE A 1 -14.95 11.08 12.47
CA ILE A 1 -14.75 10.42 11.16
C ILE A 1 -14.45 8.96 11.41
N GLN A 2 -15.32 8.12 10.92
CA GLN A 2 -15.08 6.68 10.96
C GLN A 2 -14.34 6.27 9.70
N MET A 3 -13.23 5.59 9.86
CA MET A 3 -12.40 5.12 8.76
C MET A 3 -12.74 3.67 8.43
N LEU A 4 -12.67 3.33 7.16
CA LEU A 4 -12.61 1.93 6.78
C LEU A 4 -11.24 1.41 7.22
N THR A 5 -11.23 0.50 8.17
CA THR A 5 -10.02 -0.05 8.73
C THR A 5 -9.84 -1.49 8.29
N PHE A 6 -8.60 -1.88 8.17
CA PHE A 6 -8.22 -3.26 7.91
C PHE A 6 -7.19 -3.68 8.94
N SER A 7 -7.13 -4.97 9.22
CA SER A 7 -6.13 -5.55 10.10
C SER A 7 -5.14 -6.36 9.29
N LEU A 8 -3.87 -6.06 9.43
CA LEU A 8 -2.80 -6.84 8.79
C LEU A 8 -2.76 -8.28 9.33
N HIS A 9 -3.28 -8.51 10.54
CA HIS A 9 -3.39 -9.86 11.13
C HIS A 9 -4.24 -10.82 10.29
N GLU A 10 -5.21 -10.29 9.54
CA GLU A 10 -6.14 -11.09 8.76
C GLU A 10 -5.60 -11.46 7.38
N ILE A 11 -4.41 -10.95 7.04
CA ILE A 11 -3.80 -11.16 5.74
C ILE A 11 -2.70 -12.20 5.87
N ALA A 12 -2.76 -13.22 5.02
CA ALA A 12 -1.70 -14.21 4.91
C ALA A 12 -0.76 -13.84 3.77
N LEU A 13 0.51 -13.67 4.06
CA LEU A 13 1.56 -13.49 3.06
C LEU A 13 2.65 -14.54 3.26
N GLU A 14 3.11 -15.11 2.14
CA GLU A 14 4.27 -15.98 2.16
C GLU A 14 5.53 -15.19 2.51
N PRO A 15 6.55 -15.83 3.12
CA PRO A 15 7.86 -15.20 3.30
C PRO A 15 8.41 -14.66 1.98
N HIS A 16 9.12 -13.55 2.04
CA HIS A 16 9.69 -12.85 0.89
C HIS A 16 8.69 -12.18 -0.03
N SER A 17 7.43 -12.08 0.37
CA SER A 17 6.42 -11.30 -0.33
C SER A 17 6.81 -9.83 -0.42
N LYS A 18 6.35 -9.16 -1.47
CA LYS A 18 6.60 -7.73 -1.71
C LYS A 18 5.37 -6.92 -1.37
N VAL A 19 5.56 -5.90 -0.53
CA VAL A 19 4.52 -4.99 -0.04
C VAL A 19 4.81 -3.57 -0.50
N LEU A 20 3.82 -2.91 -1.09
CA LEU A 20 3.89 -1.50 -1.44
C LEU A 20 2.87 -0.73 -0.60
N ASP A 21 3.29 0.36 0.01
CA ASP A 21 2.42 1.34 0.65
C ASP A 21 2.45 2.63 -0.16
N VAL A 22 1.35 2.90 -0.87
CA VAL A 22 1.20 4.08 -1.71
C VAL A 22 0.69 5.23 -0.86
N GLY A 23 1.45 6.32 -0.81
CA GLY A 23 1.17 7.42 0.11
C GLY A 23 1.51 7.03 1.54
N CYS A 24 2.72 6.51 1.75
CA CYS A 24 3.11 5.89 3.02
C CYS A 24 3.20 6.86 4.21
N GLY A 25 3.24 8.16 3.96
CA GLY A 25 3.39 9.16 5.01
C GLY A 25 4.62 8.88 5.87
N GLU A 26 4.45 8.80 7.17
CA GLU A 26 5.54 8.53 8.13
C GLU A 26 5.81 7.04 8.35
N GLY A 27 5.17 6.15 7.56
CA GLY A 27 5.53 4.74 7.51
C GLY A 27 4.73 3.80 8.41
N ARG A 28 3.58 4.22 8.92
CA ARG A 28 2.77 3.41 9.84
C ARG A 28 2.50 2.00 9.33
N HIS A 29 2.10 1.85 8.07
CA HIS A 29 1.77 0.55 7.49
C HIS A 29 3.00 -0.24 7.07
N ILE A 30 4.11 0.44 6.73
CA ILE A 30 5.39 -0.23 6.48
C ILE A 30 5.89 -0.89 7.77
N PHE A 31 5.92 -0.15 8.87
CA PHE A 31 6.37 -0.69 10.15
C PHE A 31 5.42 -1.76 10.68
N GLY A 32 4.11 -1.58 10.48
CA GLY A 32 3.11 -2.60 10.79
C GLY A 32 3.34 -3.89 10.00
N SER A 33 3.68 -3.77 8.71
CA SER A 33 3.98 -4.93 7.86
C SER A 33 5.25 -5.66 8.29
N LEU A 34 6.28 -4.91 8.65
CA LEU A 34 7.52 -5.50 9.17
C LEU A 34 7.30 -6.25 10.49
N HIS A 35 6.35 -5.81 11.29
CA HIS A 35 5.98 -6.48 12.55
C HIS A 35 5.15 -7.75 12.31
N GLU A 36 4.19 -7.69 11.38
CA GLU A 36 3.21 -8.77 11.17
C GLU A 36 3.70 -9.90 10.27
N PHE A 37 4.48 -9.58 9.24
CA PHE A 37 4.85 -10.55 8.21
C PHE A 37 6.31 -10.99 8.36
N THR A 38 6.57 -12.22 7.94
CA THR A 38 7.93 -12.80 7.98
C THR A 38 8.69 -12.43 6.72
N ASP A 39 9.85 -11.82 6.89
CA ASP A 39 10.85 -11.58 5.82
C ASP A 39 10.28 -10.91 4.57
N VAL A 40 9.41 -9.92 4.75
CA VAL A 40 8.81 -9.19 3.63
C VAL A 40 9.72 -8.10 3.09
N HIS A 41 9.56 -7.81 1.80
CA HIS A 41 10.22 -6.70 1.13
C HIS A 41 9.22 -5.55 0.99
N CYS A 42 9.46 -4.45 1.70
CA CYS A 42 8.54 -3.33 1.75
C CYS A 42 9.06 -2.13 0.95
N VAL A 43 8.16 -1.49 0.21
CA VAL A 43 8.42 -0.20 -0.44
C VAL A 43 7.37 0.79 0.02
N GLY A 44 7.79 1.90 0.58
CA GLY A 44 6.95 3.05 0.88
C GLY A 44 7.15 4.13 -0.18
N LEU A 45 6.06 4.61 -0.77
CA LEU A 45 6.11 5.67 -1.77
C LEU A 45 5.29 6.87 -1.29
N ASP A 46 5.87 8.05 -1.38
CA ASP A 46 5.18 9.30 -1.04
C ASP A 46 5.79 10.45 -1.85
N GLN A 47 5.02 11.51 -2.07
CA GLN A 47 5.50 12.73 -2.68
C GLN A 47 6.22 13.63 -1.67
N ASP A 48 5.93 13.48 -0.39
CA ASP A 48 6.43 14.33 0.69
C ASP A 48 7.78 13.85 1.22
N VAL A 49 8.84 14.54 0.81
CA VAL A 49 10.21 14.18 1.22
C VAL A 49 10.42 14.23 2.74
N PRO A 50 9.91 15.24 3.49
CA PRO A 50 10.02 15.23 4.94
C PRO A 50 9.44 13.97 5.59
N SER A 51 8.29 13.47 5.12
CA SER A 51 7.70 12.24 5.61
C SER A 51 8.60 11.03 5.33
N LEU A 52 9.18 10.94 4.13
CA LEU A 52 10.11 9.87 3.77
C LEU A 52 11.37 9.88 4.63
N ASN A 53 11.87 11.07 4.99
CA ASN A 53 13.01 11.19 5.89
C ASN A 53 12.69 10.65 7.29
N LYS A 54 11.48 10.92 7.80
CA LYS A 54 11.01 10.33 9.06
C LYS A 54 10.91 8.82 8.99
N CYS A 55 10.45 8.29 7.86
CA CYS A 55 10.44 6.84 7.62
C CYS A 55 11.84 6.25 7.72
N LYS A 56 12.82 6.87 7.08
CA LYS A 56 14.22 6.41 7.10
C LYS A 56 14.80 6.43 8.50
N GLU A 57 14.51 7.46 9.28
CA GLU A 57 14.92 7.55 10.68
C GLU A 57 14.27 6.44 11.51
N GLY A 58 12.96 6.22 11.33
CA GLY A 58 12.20 5.19 12.05
C GLY A 58 12.66 3.78 11.72
N LEU A 59 13.15 3.54 10.50
CA LEU A 59 13.60 2.22 10.06
C LEU A 59 14.72 1.66 10.94
N GLU A 60 15.57 2.51 11.49
CA GLU A 60 16.65 2.09 12.39
C GLU A 60 16.15 1.28 13.59
N PHE A 61 14.93 1.57 14.07
CA PHE A 61 14.32 0.86 15.19
C PHE A 61 13.72 -0.49 14.80
N PHE A 62 13.54 -0.75 13.50
CA PHE A 62 12.86 -1.94 12.98
C PHE A 62 13.77 -2.89 12.20
N LYS A 63 15.04 -2.55 12.02
CA LYS A 63 16.00 -3.32 11.21
C LYS A 63 16.11 -4.79 11.62
N GLU A 64 16.00 -5.06 12.89
CA GLU A 64 16.20 -6.41 13.43
C GLU A 64 14.92 -7.25 13.43
N LEU A 65 13.77 -6.65 13.12
CA LEU A 65 12.47 -7.35 13.16
C LEU A 65 12.22 -8.23 11.94
N ASN A 66 12.96 -8.00 10.86
CA ASN A 66 12.65 -8.63 9.59
C ASN A 66 13.92 -8.72 8.73
N SER A 67 14.15 -9.88 8.13
CA SER A 67 15.31 -10.11 7.25
C SER A 67 15.08 -9.64 5.81
N GLY A 68 13.88 -9.18 5.48
CA GLY A 68 13.57 -8.59 4.19
C GLY A 68 14.18 -7.20 4.03
N SER A 69 13.97 -6.60 2.88
CA SER A 69 14.43 -5.24 2.58
C SER A 69 13.32 -4.21 2.77
N THR A 70 13.70 -2.99 3.08
CA THR A 70 12.76 -1.86 3.14
C THR A 70 13.36 -0.67 2.40
N MET A 71 12.54 -0.03 1.55
CA MET A 71 12.93 1.08 0.72
C MET A 71 11.87 2.17 0.76
N PHE A 72 12.27 3.43 0.75
CA PHE A 72 11.37 4.57 0.68
C PHE A 72 11.71 5.40 -0.55
N ILE A 73 10.70 5.66 -1.39
CA ILE A 73 10.86 6.30 -2.69
C ILE A 73 9.92 7.50 -2.80
N GLN A 74 10.44 8.63 -3.29
CA GLN A 74 9.60 9.75 -3.71
C GLN A 74 8.98 9.44 -5.07
N GLY A 75 7.67 9.58 -5.19
CA GLY A 75 6.98 9.33 -6.45
C GLY A 75 5.50 9.64 -6.40
N SER A 76 4.86 9.52 -7.57
CA SER A 76 3.45 9.77 -7.77
C SER A 76 2.68 8.45 -7.93
N VAL A 77 1.50 8.38 -7.32
CA VAL A 77 0.59 7.24 -7.51
C VAL A 77 0.08 7.11 -8.93
N TYR A 78 0.08 8.21 -9.71
CA TYR A 78 -0.36 8.20 -11.10
C TYR A 78 0.64 7.54 -12.05
N ARG A 79 1.87 7.36 -11.61
CA ARG A 79 2.93 6.73 -12.40
C ARG A 79 3.89 6.02 -11.45
N LEU A 80 3.55 4.81 -11.08
CA LEU A 80 4.35 4.02 -10.16
C LEU A 80 5.62 3.50 -10.86
N PRO A 81 6.81 3.74 -10.27
CA PRO A 81 8.08 3.37 -10.89
C PRO A 81 8.43 1.89 -10.71
N PHE A 82 7.47 1.02 -10.98
CA PHE A 82 7.62 -0.42 -10.83
C PHE A 82 7.08 -1.14 -12.06
N ASP A 83 7.59 -2.33 -12.32
CA ASP A 83 7.08 -3.20 -13.37
C ASP A 83 5.67 -3.72 -13.04
N ASP A 84 4.99 -4.21 -14.08
CA ASP A 84 3.72 -4.91 -13.91
C ASP A 84 3.90 -6.13 -12.99
N ASN A 85 2.85 -6.50 -12.26
CA ASN A 85 2.78 -7.73 -11.49
C ASN A 85 3.98 -7.93 -10.54
N THR A 86 4.30 -6.90 -9.76
CA THR A 86 5.47 -6.90 -8.87
C THR A 86 5.10 -7.20 -7.42
N PHE A 87 3.98 -6.66 -6.93
CA PHE A 87 3.64 -6.70 -5.50
C PHE A 87 2.59 -7.75 -5.17
N ASP A 88 2.78 -8.39 -4.02
CA ASP A 88 1.83 -9.33 -3.43
C ASP A 88 0.74 -8.61 -2.63
N LEU A 89 1.06 -7.45 -2.08
CA LEU A 89 0.15 -6.60 -1.33
C LEU A 89 0.41 -5.13 -1.67
N VAL A 90 -0.64 -4.40 -1.96
CA VAL A 90 -0.58 -2.93 -2.08
C VAL A 90 -1.56 -2.32 -1.08
N ILE A 91 -1.04 -1.46 -0.23
CA ILE A 91 -1.79 -0.68 0.75
C ILE A 91 -1.93 0.75 0.21
N CYS A 92 -3.12 1.31 0.28
CA CYS A 92 -3.38 2.69 -0.09
C CYS A 92 -4.37 3.27 0.93
N SER A 93 -3.82 3.87 1.99
CA SER A 93 -4.61 4.33 3.13
C SER A 93 -4.75 5.84 3.13
N GLU A 94 -5.98 6.32 3.05
CA GLU A 94 -6.33 7.75 3.12
C GLU A 94 -5.68 8.60 2.03
N VAL A 95 -5.50 8.04 0.84
CA VAL A 95 -4.88 8.75 -0.30
C VAL A 95 -5.90 9.05 -1.39
N LEU A 96 -6.73 8.08 -1.73
CA LEU A 96 -7.63 8.15 -2.89
C LEU A 96 -8.58 9.34 -2.85
N GLU A 97 -9.07 9.73 -1.67
CA GLU A 97 -9.98 10.85 -1.47
C GLU A 97 -9.34 12.21 -1.74
N HIS A 98 -8.02 12.28 -1.78
CA HIS A 98 -7.28 13.51 -2.08
C HIS A 98 -6.85 13.63 -3.54
N LEU A 99 -7.14 12.62 -4.36
CA LEU A 99 -6.70 12.58 -5.75
C LEU A 99 -7.76 13.17 -6.69
N ASP A 100 -7.30 13.89 -7.70
CA ASP A 100 -8.18 14.43 -8.76
C ASP A 100 -8.74 13.31 -9.64
N ASP A 101 -7.94 12.29 -9.91
CA ASP A 101 -8.32 11.13 -10.71
C ASP A 101 -7.95 9.83 -10.00
N TYR A 102 -8.78 9.43 -9.03
CA TYR A 102 -8.52 8.20 -8.28
C TYR A 102 -8.63 6.94 -9.14
N HIS A 103 -9.38 6.96 -10.26
CA HIS A 103 -9.44 5.82 -11.18
C HIS A 103 -8.09 5.56 -11.85
N ALA A 104 -7.39 6.60 -12.28
CA ALA A 104 -6.05 6.47 -12.85
C ALA A 104 -5.07 5.90 -11.83
N ALA A 105 -5.17 6.32 -10.57
CA ALA A 105 -4.34 5.79 -9.50
C ALA A 105 -4.62 4.29 -9.24
N ILE A 106 -5.88 3.90 -9.25
CA ILE A 106 -6.28 2.50 -9.07
C ILE A 106 -5.77 1.64 -10.23
N ASP A 107 -5.84 2.13 -11.46
CA ASP A 107 -5.31 1.42 -12.62
C ASP A 107 -3.81 1.15 -12.47
N GLU A 108 -3.04 2.14 -12.01
CA GLU A 108 -1.62 1.97 -11.73
C GLU A 108 -1.37 0.96 -10.59
N ILE A 109 -2.14 1.04 -9.52
CA ILE A 109 -2.05 0.08 -8.41
C ILE A 109 -2.30 -1.35 -8.92
N PHE A 110 -3.33 -1.54 -9.73
CA PHE A 110 -3.66 -2.85 -10.28
C PHE A 110 -2.61 -3.34 -11.27
N ARG A 111 -1.97 -2.42 -12.01
CA ARG A 111 -0.88 -2.78 -12.92
C ARG A 111 0.30 -3.40 -12.17
N VAL A 112 0.71 -2.79 -11.06
CA VAL A 112 1.89 -3.26 -10.28
C VAL A 112 1.56 -4.41 -9.34
N LEU A 113 0.28 -4.67 -9.09
CA LEU A 113 -0.16 -5.77 -8.23
C LEU A 113 -0.17 -7.07 -9.02
N LYS A 114 0.35 -8.14 -8.43
CA LYS A 114 0.29 -9.48 -9.04
C LYS A 114 -1.16 -9.94 -9.22
N PRO A 115 -1.46 -10.85 -10.17
CA PRO A 115 -2.82 -11.34 -10.41
C PRO A 115 -3.51 -11.88 -9.16
N GLU A 116 -2.79 -12.53 -8.26
CA GLU A 116 -3.32 -13.04 -6.99
C GLU A 116 -3.02 -12.12 -5.81
N GLY A 117 -2.50 -10.93 -6.08
CA GLY A 117 -2.16 -9.96 -5.06
C GLY A 117 -3.39 -9.39 -4.36
N LYS A 118 -3.15 -8.78 -3.21
CA LYS A 118 -4.19 -8.18 -2.37
C LYS A 118 -4.06 -6.67 -2.39
N PHE A 119 -5.21 -6.00 -2.53
CA PHE A 119 -5.29 -4.55 -2.47
C PHE A 119 -6.08 -4.13 -1.23
N LEU A 120 -5.47 -3.30 -0.40
CA LEU A 120 -6.08 -2.78 0.83
C LEU A 120 -6.23 -1.26 0.74
N PRO A 121 -7.35 -0.77 0.21
CA PRO A 121 -7.67 0.65 0.27
C PRO A 121 -8.30 1.01 1.62
N SER A 122 -8.07 2.23 2.07
CA SER A 122 -8.78 2.83 3.19
C SER A 122 -9.21 4.24 2.80
N VAL A 123 -10.49 4.52 2.95
CA VAL A 123 -11.08 5.83 2.68
C VAL A 123 -12.02 6.23 3.82
N PRO A 124 -12.26 7.54 4.03
CA PRO A 124 -13.19 7.99 5.05
C PRO A 124 -14.61 7.47 4.81
N SER A 125 -15.34 7.17 5.89
CA SER A 125 -16.71 6.63 5.81
C SER A 125 -17.71 7.60 5.16
N TYR A 126 -17.37 8.88 5.06
CA TYR A 126 -18.22 9.87 4.38
C TYR A 126 -18.06 9.83 2.85
N TRP A 127 -17.14 9.04 2.32
CA TRP A 127 -16.96 8.93 0.87
C TRP A 127 -18.20 8.30 0.26
N PRO A 128 -18.63 8.77 -0.92
CA PRO A 128 -19.85 8.25 -1.54
C PRO A 128 -19.81 6.74 -1.73
N GLU A 129 -20.88 6.07 -1.38
CA GLU A 129 -21.02 4.62 -1.52
C GLU A 129 -20.67 4.13 -2.94
N LYS A 130 -21.09 4.91 -3.96
CA LYS A 130 -20.79 4.60 -5.36
C LYS A 130 -19.30 4.48 -5.63
N ILE A 131 -18.48 5.32 -5.00
CA ILE A 131 -17.02 5.28 -5.15
C ILE A 131 -16.46 4.05 -4.45
N CYS A 132 -16.94 3.74 -3.26
CA CYS A 132 -16.56 2.54 -2.52
C CYS A 132 -16.91 1.26 -3.30
N TRP A 133 -18.07 1.23 -3.93
CA TRP A 133 -18.48 0.12 -4.80
C TRP A 133 -17.58 -0.02 -6.03
N SER A 134 -17.19 1.09 -6.65
CA SER A 134 -16.26 1.08 -7.78
C SER A 134 -14.92 0.46 -7.41
N LEU A 135 -14.38 0.78 -6.23
CA LEU A 135 -13.15 0.19 -5.72
C LEU A 135 -13.30 -1.31 -5.49
N SER A 136 -14.38 -1.71 -4.83
CA SER A 136 -14.68 -3.11 -4.54
C SER A 136 -14.84 -3.94 -5.83
N THR A 137 -15.58 -3.41 -6.81
CA THR A 137 -15.78 -4.08 -8.09
C THR A 137 -14.48 -4.23 -8.85
N GLY A 138 -13.64 -3.21 -8.85
CA GLY A 138 -12.31 -3.26 -9.46
C GLY A 138 -11.47 -4.39 -8.87
N TYR A 139 -11.44 -4.49 -7.55
CA TYR A 139 -10.72 -5.56 -6.86
C TYR A 139 -11.26 -6.95 -7.20
N GLN A 140 -12.59 -7.11 -7.19
CA GLN A 140 -13.23 -8.40 -7.49
C GLN A 140 -12.98 -8.89 -8.91
N ASN A 141 -12.79 -7.96 -9.84
CA ASN A 141 -12.55 -8.29 -11.25
C ASN A 141 -11.08 -8.60 -11.57
N MET A 142 -10.18 -8.50 -10.61
CA MET A 142 -8.78 -8.87 -10.80
C MET A 142 -8.65 -10.40 -10.85
N PRO A 143 -7.74 -10.93 -11.69
CA PRO A 143 -7.42 -12.36 -11.66
C PRO A 143 -6.95 -12.75 -10.25
N GLY A 144 -7.66 -13.67 -9.60
CA GLY A 144 -7.38 -14.08 -8.23
C GLY A 144 -7.99 -13.20 -7.13
N GLY A 145 -8.72 -12.18 -7.52
CA GLY A 145 -9.45 -11.32 -6.58
C GLY A 145 -10.72 -11.95 -6.05
#